data_b59f3aff9aea7e69727fb7b7067cc584
#
_entry.id   b59f3aff9aea7e69727fb7b7067cc584
#
_cell.length_a   1.000
_cell.length_b   1.000
_cell.length_c   1.000
_cell.angle_alpha   90.00
_cell.angle_beta   90.00
_cell.angle_gamma   90.00
#
_symmetry.space_group_name_H-M   'P 1'
#
loop_
_entity.id
_entity.type
_entity.pdbx_description
1 polymer ?
#
loop_
_entity_poly.entity_id
_entity_poly.type
_entity_poly.pdbx_seq_one_letter_code
_entity_poly.pdbx_strand_id
1 'polypeptide(L)'
;MNIGVIFAGGVGKRMNSRVKPKQFIDVYGKPIIIHTLELFENHPEIDAIAVACLEDWIPYLQELLEKFNIKKVKKIVPGGASGQE
;
A
#
# COMPACT_ATOMS: atom_id res chain seq x y z
N MET A 1 -3.59 4.29 -20.68
CA MET A 1 -2.93 3.65 -19.53
C MET A 1 -3.83 3.72 -18.30
N ASN A 2 -4.01 2.63 -17.64
CA ASN A 2 -4.85 2.58 -16.44
C ASN A 2 -3.98 2.45 -15.20
N ILE A 3 -4.13 3.39 -14.29
CA ILE A 3 -3.34 3.40 -13.07
C ILE A 3 -4.27 3.22 -11.88
N GLY A 4 -4.00 2.20 -11.09
CA GLY A 4 -4.74 2.00 -9.86
C GLY A 4 -4.11 2.81 -8.74
N VAL A 5 -4.93 3.38 -7.87
CA VAL A 5 -4.45 4.16 -6.74
C VAL A 5 -4.94 3.51 -5.46
N ILE A 6 -4.01 3.24 -4.57
CA ILE A 6 -4.32 2.57 -3.32
C ILE A 6 -3.81 3.41 -2.17
N PHE A 7 -4.62 3.59 -1.15
CA PHE A 7 -4.21 4.30 0.05
C PHE A 7 -3.92 3.29 1.14
N ALA A 8 -2.67 3.22 1.53
CA ALA A 8 -2.23 2.22 2.49
C ALA A 8 -2.02 2.79 3.88
N GLY A 9 -2.14 4.09 4.01
CA GLY A 9 -1.89 4.68 5.29
C GLY A 9 -3.08 5.38 5.90
N GLY A 10 -4.19 5.30 5.31
CA GLY A 10 -5.32 6.13 5.66
C GLY A 10 -5.95 5.84 6.99
N VAL A 11 -5.19 5.89 8.00
CA VAL A 11 -5.67 5.57 9.32
C VAL A 11 -6.17 6.81 10.02
N GLY A 12 -6.68 6.62 11.18
CA GLY A 12 -7.19 7.71 11.94
C GLY A 12 -6.10 8.70 12.30
N LYS A 13 -6.48 9.91 12.57
CA LYS A 13 -5.53 10.94 12.87
C LYS A 13 -4.83 10.73 14.18
N ARG A 14 -5.33 9.91 15.03
CA ARG A 14 -4.63 9.65 16.25
C ARG A 14 -3.57 8.58 16.13
N MET A 15 -3.50 7.94 15.00
CA MET A 15 -2.56 6.88 14.81
C MET A 15 -1.16 7.45 14.80
N ASN A 16 -0.28 6.88 15.54
CA ASN A 16 1.11 7.28 15.46
C ASN A 16 1.88 6.22 14.70
N SER A 17 3.11 6.54 14.35
CA SER A 17 3.86 5.68 13.47
C SER A 17 4.27 4.37 14.10
N ARG A 18 4.13 4.25 15.39
CA ARG A 18 4.48 2.99 16.05
C ARG A 18 3.36 1.97 15.98
N VAL A 19 2.17 2.41 15.64
CA VAL A 19 1.05 1.50 15.51
C VAL A 19 0.97 1.02 14.09
N LYS A 20 0.98 -0.28 13.90
CA LYS A 20 0.96 -0.86 12.57
C LYS A 20 -0.34 -0.50 11.88
N PRO A 21 -0.29 0.12 10.70
CA PRO A 21 -1.52 0.44 9.98
C PRO A 21 -2.29 -0.82 9.63
N LYS A 22 -3.62 -0.69 9.58
CA LYS A 22 -4.48 -1.80 9.26
C LYS A 22 -4.05 -2.53 8.00
N GLN A 23 -3.60 -1.79 7.01
CA GLN A 23 -3.25 -2.38 5.72
C GLN A 23 -2.08 -3.35 5.81
N PHE A 24 -1.30 -3.26 6.90
CA PHE A 24 -0.15 -4.13 7.05
C PHE A 24 -0.41 -5.30 8.01
N ILE A 25 -1.63 -5.44 8.49
CA ILE A 25 -1.97 -6.55 9.34
C ILE A 25 -2.17 -7.79 8.47
N ASP A 26 -1.58 -8.90 8.90
CA ASP A 26 -1.64 -10.14 8.13
C ASP A 26 -3.01 -10.76 8.19
N VAL A 27 -3.49 -11.19 7.02
CA VAL A 27 -4.71 -11.95 6.91
C VAL A 27 -4.39 -13.11 5.97
N TYR A 28 -4.56 -14.32 6.44
CA TYR A 28 -4.23 -15.52 5.67
C TYR A 28 -2.78 -15.49 5.18
N GLY A 29 -1.89 -15.06 6.06
CA GLY A 29 -0.47 -15.12 5.76
C GLY A 29 0.08 -13.97 4.95
N LYS A 30 -0.73 -12.99 4.61
CA LYS A 30 -0.28 -11.81 3.87
C LYS A 30 -0.91 -10.56 4.43
N PRO A 31 -0.19 -9.44 4.42
CA PRO A 31 -0.81 -8.18 4.79
C PRO A 31 -2.01 -7.85 3.90
N ILE A 32 -2.97 -7.17 4.47
CA ILE A 32 -4.18 -6.81 3.72
C ILE A 32 -3.83 -6.10 2.42
N ILE A 33 -2.86 -5.17 2.47
CA ILE A 33 -2.50 -4.42 1.28
C ILE A 33 -2.01 -5.33 0.17
N ILE A 34 -1.33 -6.41 0.52
CA ILE A 34 -0.84 -7.33 -0.50
C ILE A 34 -1.98 -8.06 -1.18
N HIS A 35 -3.02 -8.43 -0.42
CA HIS A 35 -4.19 -9.03 -1.04
C HIS A 35 -4.80 -8.09 -2.07
N THR A 36 -4.91 -6.81 -1.72
CA THR A 36 -5.45 -5.82 -2.64
C THR A 36 -4.54 -5.63 -3.85
N LEU A 37 -3.24 -5.53 -3.59
CA LEU A 37 -2.29 -5.32 -4.66
C LEU A 37 -2.28 -6.50 -5.63
N GLU A 38 -2.46 -7.69 -5.12
CA GLU A 38 -2.50 -8.86 -6.01
C GLU A 38 -3.68 -8.81 -6.96
N LEU A 39 -4.81 -8.30 -6.49
CA LEU A 39 -5.94 -8.14 -7.39
C LEU A 39 -5.60 -7.20 -8.54
N PHE A 40 -4.91 -6.11 -8.23
CA PHE A 40 -4.51 -5.16 -9.25
C PHE A 40 -3.39 -5.71 -10.12
N GLU A 41 -2.45 -6.43 -9.49
CA GLU A 41 -1.31 -6.99 -10.22
C GLU A 41 -1.79 -7.99 -11.28
N ASN A 42 -2.84 -8.73 -10.96
CA ASN A 42 -3.35 -9.73 -11.87
C ASN A 42 -4.44 -9.22 -12.80
N HIS A 43 -4.78 -7.95 -12.68
CA HIS A 43 -5.83 -7.37 -13.52
C HIS A 43 -5.22 -6.92 -14.84
N PRO A 44 -5.68 -7.48 -15.97
CA PRO A 44 -5.02 -7.21 -17.25
C PRO A 44 -5.14 -5.76 -17.70
N GLU A 45 -6.12 -5.04 -17.19
CA GLU A 45 -6.31 -3.66 -17.62
C GLU A 45 -5.57 -2.66 -16.75
N ILE A 46 -4.98 -3.09 -15.66
CA ILE A 46 -4.21 -2.18 -14.81
C ILE A 46 -2.76 -2.22 -15.26
N ASP A 47 -2.24 -1.08 -15.67
CA ASP A 47 -0.87 -0.99 -16.18
C ASP A 47 0.12 -0.62 -15.10
N ALA A 48 -0.31 0.11 -14.11
CA ALA A 48 0.57 0.55 -13.04
C ALA A 48 -0.26 0.82 -11.80
N ILE A 49 0.42 0.84 -10.65
CA ILE A 49 -0.22 1.09 -9.38
C ILE A 49 0.55 2.18 -8.67
N ALA A 50 -0.17 3.14 -8.11
CA ALA A 50 0.41 4.14 -7.23
C ALA A 50 -0.10 3.90 -5.83
N VAL A 51 0.77 3.94 -4.84
CA VAL A 51 0.39 3.69 -3.46
C VAL A 51 0.73 4.90 -2.62
N ALA A 52 -0.23 5.36 -1.83
CA ALA A 52 0.01 6.39 -0.83
C ALA A 52 0.14 5.70 0.51
N CYS A 53 1.23 5.95 1.20
CA CYS A 53 1.56 5.22 2.41
C CYS A 53 2.17 6.18 3.41
N LEU A 54 1.95 5.93 4.69
CA LEU A 54 2.63 6.71 5.71
C LEU A 54 4.13 6.61 5.50
N GLU A 55 4.78 7.75 5.60
CA GLU A 55 6.20 7.82 5.28
C GLU A 55 7.02 6.81 6.08
N ASP A 56 6.68 6.65 7.35
CA ASP A 56 7.45 5.75 8.21
C ASP A 56 7.31 4.29 7.82
N TRP A 57 6.31 3.97 7.03
CA TRP A 57 6.07 2.59 6.64
C TRP A 57 6.42 2.30 5.19
N ILE A 58 6.93 3.30 4.47
CA ILE A 58 7.30 3.08 3.08
C ILE A 58 8.40 2.03 2.93
N PRO A 59 9.47 2.04 3.75
CA PRO A 59 10.48 0.99 3.60
C PRO A 59 9.91 -0.41 3.82
N TYR A 60 9.00 -0.53 4.77
CA TYR A 60 8.37 -1.81 5.03
C TYR A 60 7.53 -2.25 3.84
N LEU A 61 6.78 -1.30 3.25
CA LEU A 61 6.00 -1.61 2.07
C LEU A 61 6.89 -2.06 0.92
N GLN A 62 8.02 -1.40 0.74
CA GLN A 62 8.93 -1.77 -0.33
C GLN A 62 9.42 -3.20 -0.16
N GLU A 63 9.71 -3.60 1.07
CA GLU A 63 10.11 -4.98 1.32
C GLU A 63 9.00 -5.96 0.97
N LEU A 64 7.76 -5.59 1.30
CA LEU A 64 6.64 -6.46 0.99
C LEU A 64 6.45 -6.62 -0.51
N LEU A 65 6.64 -5.54 -1.26
CA LEU A 65 6.50 -5.62 -2.70
C LEU A 65 7.49 -6.60 -3.30
N GLU A 66 8.71 -6.61 -2.79
CA GLU A 66 9.70 -7.56 -3.23
C GLU A 66 9.34 -8.98 -2.78
N LYS A 67 8.94 -9.11 -1.54
CA LYS A 67 8.65 -10.42 -0.99
C LYS A 67 7.53 -11.12 -1.74
N PHE A 68 6.52 -10.38 -2.11
CA PHE A 68 5.37 -10.95 -2.79
C PHE A 68 5.37 -10.70 -4.29
N ASN A 69 6.49 -10.19 -4.79
CA ASN A 69 6.69 -10.09 -6.24
C ASN A 69 5.67 -9.20 -6.92
N ILE A 70 5.34 -8.10 -6.28
CA ILE A 70 4.40 -7.13 -6.85
C ILE A 70 5.19 -6.20 -7.76
N LYS A 71 4.87 -6.20 -9.04
CA LYS A 71 5.68 -5.49 -10.02
C LYS A 71 5.04 -4.25 -10.61
N LYS A 72 3.74 -4.12 -10.48
CA LYS A 72 3.05 -3.00 -11.09
C LYS A 72 3.10 -1.71 -10.28
N VAL A 73 3.54 -1.78 -9.03
CA VAL A 73 3.67 -0.57 -8.22
C VAL A 73 4.85 0.23 -8.74
N LYS A 74 4.54 1.34 -9.40
CA LYS A 74 5.53 2.19 -10.01
C LYS A 74 5.81 3.44 -9.20
N LYS A 75 4.95 3.75 -8.24
CA LYS A 75 5.10 4.96 -7.48
C LYS A 75 4.57 4.76 -6.07
N ILE A 76 5.35 5.18 -5.10
CA ILE A 76 4.91 5.22 -3.71
C ILE A 76 5.09 6.63 -3.23
N VAL A 77 4.03 7.23 -2.68
CA VAL A 77 4.11 8.59 -2.21
C VAL A 77 3.81 8.63 -0.72
N PRO A 78 4.44 9.53 0.00
CA PRO A 78 4.11 9.70 1.41
C PRO A 78 2.75 10.36 1.51
N GLY A 79 1.93 9.88 2.40
CA GLY A 79 0.63 10.46 2.51
C GLY A 79 -0.24 9.69 3.42
N GLY A 80 -1.51 9.85 3.22
CA GLY A 80 -2.48 9.13 4.00
C GLY A 80 -3.03 9.98 5.10
N ALA A 81 -2.35 10.04 6.17
CA ALA A 81 -2.93 10.68 7.33
C ALA A 81 -3.18 12.15 7.12
N SER A 82 -2.44 12.78 6.29
CA SER A 82 -2.58 14.20 6.16
C SER A 82 -3.71 14.56 5.26
N GLY A 83 -4.24 14.06 4.89
CA GLY A 83 -5.19 14.44 4.00
C GLY A 83 -5.91 15.65 4.13
N GLN A 84 -5.48 15.66 4.42
CA GLN A 84 -5.98 16.17 4.25
C GLN A 84 -6.46 16.50 4.27
N GLU A 85 -6.40 16.53 4.49
CA GLU A 85 -6.64 16.83 4.52
C GLU A 85 -6.82 16.98 4.51
#